data_cbebb5c5b3a39c4462ac1b5ace41b62d
#
_entry.id   cbebb5c5b3a39c4462ac1b5ace41b62d
#
_cell.length_a   1.000
_cell.length_b   1.000
_cell.length_c   1.000
_cell.angle_alpha   90.00
_cell.angle_beta   90.00
_cell.angle_gamma   90.00
#
_symmetry.space_group_name_H-M   'P 1'
#
loop_
_entity.id
_entity.type
_entity.pdbx_description
1 polymer ?
#
loop_
_entity_poly.entity_id
_entity_poly.type
_entity_poly.pdbx_seq_one_letter_code
_entity_poly.pdbx_strand_id
1 'polypeptide(L)'
;MTRSRRQIVETNNGVPAVCPFDLHIPTPSARPGDAPDFSHLAIPPAGAMPRPAVTAPASTMRDLAFGLIRVLDEEGRAVGTWAPAIAPETLRQGLRAMLQTRLFEDRMFRAHRQGKTSFFMKSTGEEAIGAAQSLALGPRDMCFPTYRVLSWLMARGYPLIDLVNQIFSNERDPLHGRQLPILYSARKFGFYSISGNLGSRFGHAVGWAMASAYKQDDSLALAYIGEGSTAEGDFHEALTFASVYHAPVILCVTNNQWAISSYAGIAGAEEATFAAKAAGYGLPGLRVDGNDFLAVWAATEWAMARARANLGATLIEFFTYRVAAHSTSDDPTRYRPADEAAKWPLGDPVERLKAHLIAMGEWDEARHTQCEAELAEAVRAAAKEGEAVGTLGKSKPPVSEMFEGVFEKPDWRTREQRS
;
A
#
# COMPACT_ATOMS: atom_id res chain seq x y z
N MET A 1 -16.02 -4.48 -30.68
CA MET A 1 -17.40 -3.98 -30.94
C MET A 1 -17.71 -2.95 -29.89
N THR A 2 -17.48 -1.70 -30.19
CA THR A 2 -17.78 -0.53 -29.35
C THR A 2 -19.30 -0.39 -29.24
N ARG A 3 -19.90 -0.78 -28.13
CA ARG A 3 -21.31 -0.42 -27.86
C ARG A 3 -21.35 1.03 -27.44
N SER A 4 -21.91 1.87 -28.31
CA SER A 4 -22.16 3.29 -28.04
C SER A 4 -23.00 3.46 -26.77
N ARG A 5 -22.65 4.44 -25.93
CA ARG A 5 -23.58 4.94 -24.89
C ARG A 5 -24.90 5.26 -25.56
N ARG A 6 -25.98 4.54 -25.24
CA ARG A 6 -27.31 4.85 -25.73
C ARG A 6 -27.72 6.21 -25.16
N GLN A 7 -28.04 7.16 -26.01
CA GLN A 7 -28.65 8.42 -25.62
C GLN A 7 -30.00 8.12 -24.94
N ILE A 8 -30.20 8.73 -23.78
CA ILE A 8 -31.52 8.76 -23.14
C ILE A 8 -32.42 9.56 -24.09
N VAL A 9 -33.37 8.90 -24.72
CA VAL A 9 -34.39 9.53 -25.56
C VAL A 9 -35.53 9.93 -24.60
N GLU A 10 -35.65 11.24 -24.37
CA GLU A 10 -36.79 11.75 -23.62
C GLU A 10 -38.08 11.55 -24.44
N THR A 11 -39.10 10.95 -23.83
CA THR A 11 -40.44 10.92 -24.38
C THR A 11 -41.13 12.26 -24.11
N ASN A 12 -42.11 12.65 -24.92
CA ASN A 12 -42.88 13.89 -24.79
C ASN A 12 -43.54 14.13 -23.42
N ASN A 13 -43.48 13.17 -22.52
CA ASN A 13 -44.02 13.23 -21.15
C ASN A 13 -42.94 13.19 -20.05
N GLY A 14 -41.65 13.37 -20.37
CA GLY A 14 -40.54 13.36 -19.37
C GLY A 14 -40.26 11.98 -18.77
N VAL A 15 -40.91 10.93 -19.22
CA VAL A 15 -40.64 9.56 -18.79
C VAL A 15 -39.65 8.95 -19.78
N PRO A 16 -38.49 8.43 -19.36
CA PRO A 16 -37.58 7.73 -20.25
C PRO A 16 -38.28 6.60 -20.97
N ALA A 17 -38.05 6.46 -22.28
CA ALA A 17 -38.53 5.26 -22.98
C ALA A 17 -38.02 4.01 -22.25
N VAL A 18 -38.90 3.06 -21.97
CA VAL A 18 -38.54 1.81 -21.30
C VAL A 18 -37.62 1.03 -22.24
N CYS A 19 -36.32 1.18 -22.04
CA CYS A 19 -35.33 0.30 -22.64
C CYS A 19 -35.31 -1.02 -21.88
N PRO A 20 -35.10 -2.17 -22.54
CA PRO A 20 -34.85 -3.40 -21.82
C PRO A 20 -33.65 -3.18 -20.87
N PHE A 21 -33.76 -3.70 -19.63
CA PHE A 21 -32.69 -3.62 -18.64
C PHE A 21 -31.40 -4.18 -19.22
N ASP A 22 -30.32 -3.38 -19.16
CA ASP A 22 -28.99 -3.78 -19.60
C ASP A 22 -28.04 -3.67 -18.42
N LEU A 23 -27.25 -4.73 -18.16
CA LEU A 23 -26.25 -4.72 -17.09
C LEU A 23 -25.06 -3.85 -17.53
N HIS A 24 -24.75 -2.82 -16.75
CA HIS A 24 -23.50 -2.10 -16.89
C HIS A 24 -22.36 -2.96 -16.33
N ILE A 25 -21.34 -3.23 -17.16
CA ILE A 25 -20.12 -3.92 -16.75
C ILE A 25 -18.98 -2.91 -16.87
N PRO A 26 -18.36 -2.48 -15.75
CA PRO A 26 -17.21 -1.60 -15.76
C PRO A 26 -16.08 -2.17 -16.64
N THR A 27 -15.53 -1.34 -17.51
CA THR A 27 -14.42 -1.73 -18.38
C THR A 27 -13.31 -0.70 -18.34
N PRO A 28 -12.03 -1.11 -18.38
CA PRO A 28 -10.93 -0.17 -18.45
C PRO A 28 -10.98 0.62 -19.75
N SER A 29 -10.43 1.83 -19.73
CA SER A 29 -10.38 2.74 -20.88
C SER A 29 -9.55 2.19 -22.05
N ALA A 30 -8.56 1.36 -21.78
CA ALA A 30 -7.72 0.70 -22.77
C ALA A 30 -7.57 -0.80 -22.47
N ARG A 31 -7.44 -1.61 -23.52
CA ARG A 31 -7.27 -3.07 -23.45
C ARG A 31 -5.92 -3.49 -24.04
N PRO A 32 -5.51 -4.76 -23.88
CA PRO A 32 -4.31 -5.25 -24.55
C PRO A 32 -4.33 -4.97 -26.05
N GLY A 33 -3.28 -4.30 -26.54
CA GLY A 33 -3.15 -3.88 -27.94
C GLY A 33 -3.63 -2.45 -28.24
N ASP A 34 -4.37 -1.82 -27.32
CA ASP A 34 -4.72 -0.40 -27.42
C ASP A 34 -3.58 0.48 -26.89
N ALA A 35 -3.57 1.76 -27.29
CA ALA A 35 -2.75 2.77 -26.63
C ALA A 35 -3.32 3.05 -25.21
N PRO A 36 -2.47 3.24 -24.19
CA PRO A 36 -2.92 3.65 -22.87
C PRO A 36 -3.72 4.94 -22.91
N ASP A 37 -4.84 4.99 -22.19
CA ASP A 37 -5.70 6.17 -22.11
C ASP A 37 -6.04 6.49 -20.64
N PHE A 38 -5.52 7.62 -20.17
CA PHE A 38 -5.77 8.19 -18.85
C PHE A 38 -6.54 9.52 -18.93
N SER A 39 -7.10 9.88 -20.09
CA SER A 39 -7.82 11.15 -20.31
C SER A 39 -9.07 11.30 -19.42
N HIS A 40 -9.59 10.18 -18.92
CA HIS A 40 -10.72 10.14 -18.00
C HIS A 40 -10.36 10.55 -16.56
N LEU A 41 -9.06 10.61 -16.23
CA LEU A 41 -8.60 10.97 -14.89
C LEU A 41 -8.54 12.48 -14.71
N ALA A 42 -9.36 13.02 -13.81
CA ALA A 42 -9.27 14.41 -13.39
C ALA A 42 -8.19 14.55 -12.31
N ILE A 43 -6.99 15.00 -12.70
CA ILE A 43 -5.87 15.23 -11.80
C ILE A 43 -5.76 16.74 -11.52
N PRO A 44 -6.09 17.20 -10.28
CA PRO A 44 -5.97 18.60 -9.94
C PRO A 44 -4.49 19.02 -9.85
N PRO A 45 -4.18 20.31 -9.99
CA PRO A 45 -2.85 20.83 -9.71
C PRO A 45 -2.40 20.50 -8.29
N ALA A 46 -1.08 20.35 -8.08
CA ALA A 46 -0.52 20.21 -6.74
C ALA A 46 -0.88 21.45 -5.88
N GLY A 47 -1.13 21.23 -4.59
CA GLY A 47 -1.52 22.27 -3.65
C GLY A 47 -2.97 22.79 -3.75
N ALA A 48 -3.78 22.28 -4.70
CA ALA A 48 -5.16 22.76 -4.90
C ALA A 48 -6.11 22.40 -3.74
N MET A 49 -5.86 21.29 -3.05
CA MET A 49 -6.74 20.84 -1.96
C MET A 49 -6.43 21.57 -0.65
N PRO A 50 -7.44 22.13 0.04
CA PRO A 50 -7.22 22.77 1.34
C PRO A 50 -6.96 21.74 2.44
N ARG A 51 -6.09 22.08 3.41
CA ARG A 51 -5.87 21.27 4.61
C ARG A 51 -6.80 21.73 5.73
N PRO A 52 -7.77 20.91 6.17
CA PRO A 52 -8.67 21.29 7.24
C PRO A 52 -7.96 21.20 8.61
N ALA A 53 -8.53 21.89 9.60
CA ALA A 53 -8.13 21.67 10.98
C ALA A 53 -8.36 20.19 11.36
N VAL A 54 -7.47 19.63 12.18
CA VAL A 54 -7.57 18.23 12.66
C VAL A 54 -8.91 17.97 13.37
N THR A 55 -9.45 18.99 14.04
CA THR A 55 -10.73 18.95 14.78
C THR A 55 -11.96 19.15 13.91
N ALA A 56 -11.81 19.44 12.62
CA ALA A 56 -12.96 19.67 11.73
C ALA A 56 -13.85 18.42 11.66
N PRO A 57 -15.19 18.58 11.62
CA PRO A 57 -16.12 17.46 11.49
C PRO A 57 -15.92 16.72 10.15
N ALA A 58 -16.05 15.39 10.16
CA ALA A 58 -15.93 14.57 8.95
C ALA A 58 -16.89 15.00 7.83
N SER A 59 -18.09 15.46 8.20
CA SER A 59 -19.12 15.94 7.25
C SER A 59 -18.68 17.15 6.42
N THR A 60 -17.69 17.93 6.89
CA THR A 60 -17.15 19.11 6.19
C THR A 60 -15.97 18.78 5.26
N MET A 61 -15.56 17.51 5.20
CA MET A 61 -14.36 17.07 4.47
C MET A 61 -14.67 16.28 3.20
N ARG A 62 -15.94 16.29 2.74
CA ARG A 62 -16.37 15.50 1.59
C ARG A 62 -15.50 15.74 0.35
N ASP A 63 -15.10 16.97 0.10
CA ASP A 63 -14.31 17.33 -1.07
C ASP A 63 -12.93 16.67 -1.09
N LEU A 64 -12.36 16.36 0.10
CA LEU A 64 -11.07 15.66 0.21
C LEU A 64 -11.17 14.18 -0.21
N ALA A 65 -12.35 13.59 -0.13
CA ALA A 65 -12.59 12.23 -0.56
C ALA A 65 -12.75 12.11 -2.09
N PHE A 66 -13.21 13.16 -2.76
CA PHE A 66 -13.40 13.17 -4.22
C PHE A 66 -12.26 13.86 -4.98
N GLY A 67 -11.59 14.84 -4.36
CA GLY A 67 -10.39 15.48 -4.90
C GLY A 67 -9.15 14.59 -4.81
N LEU A 68 -7.99 15.15 -5.09
CA LEU A 68 -6.70 14.46 -4.94
C LEU A 68 -5.70 15.39 -4.24
N ILE A 69 -5.27 15.00 -3.05
CA ILE A 69 -4.24 15.72 -2.28
C ILE A 69 -2.89 15.43 -2.95
N ARG A 70 -2.28 16.47 -3.50
CA ARG A 70 -0.96 16.48 -4.13
C ARG A 70 -0.13 17.61 -3.53
N VAL A 71 1.14 17.38 -3.28
CA VAL A 71 2.07 18.35 -2.70
C VAL A 71 3.18 18.74 -3.68
N LEU A 72 3.78 17.75 -4.36
CA LEU A 72 4.83 18.01 -5.33
C LEU A 72 4.25 18.44 -6.67
N ASP A 73 4.67 19.64 -7.13
CA ASP A 73 4.39 20.12 -8.50
C ASP A 73 5.30 19.42 -9.53
N GLU A 74 5.13 19.80 -10.79
CA GLU A 74 5.87 19.24 -11.92
C GLU A 74 7.36 19.64 -11.91
N GLU A 75 7.73 20.69 -11.20
CA GLU A 75 9.12 21.15 -10.98
C GLU A 75 9.74 20.54 -9.70
N GLY A 76 9.03 19.65 -9.01
CA GLY A 76 9.49 19.00 -7.79
C GLY A 76 9.45 19.89 -6.54
N ARG A 77 8.69 21.02 -6.56
CA ARG A 77 8.54 21.91 -5.39
C ARG A 77 7.33 21.49 -4.56
N ALA A 78 7.47 21.62 -3.25
CA ALA A 78 6.37 21.41 -2.31
C ALA A 78 5.46 22.65 -2.28
N VAL A 79 4.18 22.49 -2.61
CA VAL A 79 3.19 23.57 -2.73
C VAL A 79 1.90 23.28 -1.96
N GLY A 80 1.19 24.36 -1.62
CA GLY A 80 -0.12 24.29 -0.98
C GLY A 80 -0.11 24.07 0.52
N THR A 81 -1.30 24.01 1.11
CA THR A 81 -1.47 23.95 2.58
C THR A 81 -1.12 22.57 3.17
N TRP A 82 -0.99 21.55 2.35
CA TRP A 82 -0.56 20.22 2.73
C TRP A 82 0.96 20.05 2.73
N ALA A 83 1.74 21.02 2.24
CA ALA A 83 3.20 20.92 2.21
C ALA A 83 3.76 20.72 3.64
N PRO A 84 4.36 19.57 3.97
CA PRO A 84 4.87 19.30 5.30
C PRO A 84 6.28 19.86 5.48
N ALA A 85 6.64 20.20 6.71
CA ALA A 85 8.01 20.50 7.07
C ALA A 85 8.74 19.21 7.47
N ILE A 86 9.43 18.58 6.52
CA ILE A 86 10.20 17.35 6.75
C ILE A 86 11.70 17.68 6.74
N ALA A 87 12.44 17.15 7.70
CA ALA A 87 13.89 17.30 7.72
C ALA A 87 14.52 16.65 6.47
N PRO A 88 15.50 17.29 5.80
CA PRO A 88 16.15 16.74 4.61
C PRO A 88 16.71 15.33 4.80
N GLU A 89 17.21 15.01 6.00
CA GLU A 89 17.70 13.68 6.34
C GLU A 89 16.59 12.62 6.25
N THR A 90 15.38 12.93 6.71
CA THR A 90 14.22 12.03 6.62
C THR A 90 13.81 11.80 5.16
N LEU A 91 13.85 12.84 4.32
CA LEU A 91 13.59 12.71 2.89
C LEU A 91 14.64 11.83 2.20
N ARG A 92 15.94 12.03 2.53
CA ARG A 92 17.02 11.17 2.03
C ARG A 92 16.86 9.71 2.48
N GLN A 93 16.47 9.49 3.74
CA GLN A 93 16.17 8.15 4.24
C GLN A 93 14.97 7.51 3.48
N GLY A 94 13.94 8.28 3.20
CA GLY A 94 12.79 7.87 2.38
C GLY A 94 13.23 7.44 0.98
N LEU A 95 14.02 8.28 0.29
CA LEU A 95 14.53 7.96 -1.03
C LEU A 95 15.39 6.67 -1.03
N ARG A 96 16.30 6.54 -0.05
CA ARG A 96 17.12 5.33 0.11
C ARG A 96 16.27 4.08 0.33
N ALA A 97 15.23 4.17 1.16
CA ALA A 97 14.33 3.03 1.42
C ALA A 97 13.55 2.60 0.16
N MET A 98 13.08 3.56 -0.63
CA MET A 98 12.39 3.27 -1.89
C MET A 98 13.33 2.65 -2.93
N LEU A 99 14.54 3.20 -3.09
CA LEU A 99 15.59 2.63 -3.96
C LEU A 99 15.98 1.21 -3.54
N GLN A 100 16.22 1.01 -2.23
CA GLN A 100 16.58 -0.30 -1.70
C GLN A 100 15.47 -1.33 -1.93
N THR A 101 14.21 -0.92 -1.78
CA THR A 101 13.05 -1.77 -2.08
C THR A 101 13.09 -2.22 -3.53
N ARG A 102 13.25 -1.31 -4.47
CA ARG A 102 13.25 -1.58 -5.90
C ARG A 102 14.39 -2.52 -6.30
N LEU A 103 15.61 -2.24 -5.85
CA LEU A 103 16.79 -3.07 -6.11
C LEU A 103 16.65 -4.48 -5.51
N PHE A 104 16.12 -4.58 -4.31
CA PHE A 104 15.86 -5.85 -3.64
C PHE A 104 14.81 -6.67 -4.39
N GLU A 105 13.69 -6.07 -4.75
CA GLU A 105 12.62 -6.72 -5.49
C GLU A 105 13.08 -7.21 -6.86
N ASP A 106 13.89 -6.42 -7.57
CA ASP A 106 14.49 -6.82 -8.85
C ASP A 106 15.40 -8.02 -8.69
N ARG A 107 16.18 -8.06 -7.61
CA ARG A 107 17.07 -9.19 -7.33
C ARG A 107 16.27 -10.45 -7.00
N MET A 108 15.22 -10.33 -6.19
CA MET A 108 14.37 -11.47 -5.79
C MET A 108 13.51 -11.97 -6.95
N PHE A 109 13.03 -11.09 -7.80
CA PHE A 109 12.31 -11.48 -9.03
C PHE A 109 13.22 -12.29 -9.98
N ARG A 110 14.49 -11.89 -10.12
CA ARG A 110 15.49 -12.67 -10.87
C ARG A 110 15.78 -14.03 -10.21
N ALA A 111 15.84 -14.08 -8.87
CA ALA A 111 15.99 -15.32 -8.12
C ALA A 111 14.84 -16.30 -8.36
N HIS A 112 13.60 -15.78 -8.42
CA HIS A 112 12.43 -16.58 -8.79
C HIS A 112 12.58 -17.19 -10.19
N ARG A 113 12.99 -16.40 -11.20
CA ARG A 113 13.22 -16.91 -12.56
C ARG A 113 14.32 -17.97 -12.64
N GLN A 114 15.21 -18.01 -11.65
CA GLN A 114 16.25 -19.03 -11.48
C GLN A 114 15.81 -20.24 -10.66
N GLY A 115 14.53 -20.30 -10.26
CA GLY A 115 13.98 -21.40 -9.46
C GLY A 115 14.45 -21.43 -8.00
N LYS A 116 14.96 -20.30 -7.47
CA LYS A 116 15.50 -20.18 -6.10
C LYS A 116 14.44 -19.82 -5.05
N THR A 117 13.28 -19.37 -5.48
CA THR A 117 12.10 -19.11 -4.65
C THR A 117 10.84 -19.53 -5.39
N SER A 118 9.78 -19.87 -4.64
CA SER A 118 8.52 -20.36 -5.23
C SER A 118 7.61 -19.24 -5.70
N PHE A 119 7.75 -18.02 -5.13
CA PHE A 119 6.80 -16.93 -5.34
C PHE A 119 7.44 -15.58 -5.01
N PHE A 120 7.04 -14.54 -5.76
CA PHE A 120 7.42 -13.16 -5.44
C PHE A 120 6.40 -12.15 -6.00
N MET A 121 6.28 -11.00 -5.35
CA MET A 121 5.52 -9.83 -5.81
C MET A 121 6.36 -8.58 -5.63
N LYS A 122 6.23 -7.62 -6.56
CA LYS A 122 6.89 -6.32 -6.50
C LYS A 122 5.91 -5.23 -6.07
N SER A 123 6.42 -4.22 -5.40
CA SER A 123 5.71 -2.99 -5.02
C SER A 123 6.02 -1.80 -5.94
N THR A 124 6.69 -2.03 -7.07
CA THR A 124 7.11 -0.97 -8.00
C THR A 124 5.95 -0.06 -8.38
N GLY A 125 6.08 1.24 -8.11
CA GLY A 125 5.06 2.27 -8.28
C GLY A 125 4.35 2.66 -6.97
N GLU A 126 4.47 1.87 -5.91
CA GLU A 126 3.80 2.06 -4.61
C GLU A 126 4.78 2.36 -3.46
N GLU A 127 6.09 2.48 -3.75
CA GLU A 127 7.15 2.52 -2.73
C GLU A 127 7.04 3.72 -1.77
N ALA A 128 6.53 4.88 -2.26
CA ALA A 128 6.39 6.07 -1.44
C ALA A 128 5.41 5.88 -0.28
N ILE A 129 4.36 5.06 -0.48
CA ILE A 129 3.32 4.84 0.52
C ILE A 129 3.92 4.23 1.79
N GLY A 130 4.57 3.07 1.68
CA GLY A 130 5.16 2.40 2.83
C GLY A 130 6.31 3.19 3.46
N ALA A 131 7.19 3.79 2.64
CA ALA A 131 8.35 4.54 3.12
C ALA A 131 7.95 5.81 3.90
N ALA A 132 7.06 6.64 3.34
CA ALA A 132 6.61 7.86 4.00
C ALA A 132 5.87 7.58 5.31
N GLN A 133 4.94 6.63 5.31
CA GLN A 133 4.17 6.29 6.51
C GLN A 133 5.03 5.67 7.59
N SER A 134 5.99 4.82 7.21
CA SER A 134 6.93 4.20 8.15
C SER A 134 7.78 5.24 8.90
N LEU A 135 8.23 6.27 8.21
CA LEU A 135 9.05 7.34 8.79
C LEU A 135 8.23 8.38 9.55
N ALA A 136 6.93 8.54 9.21
CA ALA A 136 6.02 9.43 9.92
C ALA A 136 5.53 8.84 11.25
N LEU A 137 5.32 7.52 11.32
CA LEU A 137 4.80 6.87 12.51
C LEU A 137 5.87 6.61 13.58
N GLY A 138 5.44 6.63 14.83
CA GLY A 138 6.30 6.36 15.99
C GLY A 138 6.70 4.88 16.12
N PRO A 139 7.69 4.58 16.96
CA PRO A 139 8.19 3.21 17.13
C PRO A 139 7.21 2.26 17.85
N ARG A 140 6.21 2.79 18.54
CA ARG A 140 5.16 2.00 19.24
C ARG A 140 3.91 1.80 18.40
N ASP A 141 3.77 2.53 17.28
CA ASP A 141 2.65 2.36 16.35
C ASP A 141 2.78 1.07 15.57
N MET A 142 1.66 0.40 15.31
CA MET A 142 1.63 -0.91 14.64
C MET A 142 1.06 -0.82 13.24
N CYS A 143 1.83 -1.28 12.27
CA CYS A 143 1.41 -1.47 10.89
C CYS A 143 0.80 -2.86 10.69
N PHE A 144 -0.38 -2.93 10.10
CA PHE A 144 -1.05 -4.14 9.60
C PHE A 144 -0.94 -4.16 8.07
N PRO A 145 0.13 -4.74 7.52
CA PRO A 145 0.57 -4.50 6.16
C PRO A 145 -0.12 -5.38 5.13
N THR A 146 -0.03 -4.94 3.85
CA THR A 146 -0.08 -5.86 2.71
C THR A 146 1.34 -6.29 2.32
N TYR A 147 1.43 -7.25 1.39
CA TYR A 147 2.70 -7.70 0.81
C TYR A 147 3.40 -6.64 -0.06
N ARG A 148 2.73 -5.50 -0.41
CA ARG A 148 3.30 -4.44 -1.26
C ARG A 148 3.84 -3.24 -0.49
N VAL A 149 3.93 -3.31 0.82
CA VAL A 149 4.51 -2.24 1.64
C VAL A 149 5.90 -2.60 2.18
N LEU A 150 6.71 -3.29 1.36
CA LEU A 150 8.08 -3.67 1.74
C LEU A 150 8.95 -2.46 2.08
N SER A 151 8.71 -1.31 1.43
CA SER A 151 9.40 -0.06 1.72
C SER A 151 9.24 0.42 3.18
N TRP A 152 8.21 -0.02 3.90
CA TRP A 152 8.07 0.17 5.33
C TRP A 152 9.22 -0.49 6.10
N LEU A 153 9.50 -1.77 5.84
CA LEU A 153 10.57 -2.50 6.51
C LEU A 153 11.94 -1.95 6.14
N MET A 154 12.14 -1.56 4.88
CA MET A 154 13.39 -0.93 4.44
C MET A 154 13.63 0.39 5.17
N ALA A 155 12.60 1.24 5.32
CA ALA A 155 12.69 2.51 6.04
C ALA A 155 12.98 2.33 7.54
N ARG A 156 12.55 1.22 8.15
CA ARG A 156 12.81 0.83 9.54
C ARG A 156 14.14 0.09 9.73
N GLY A 157 14.90 -0.14 8.66
CA GLY A 157 16.19 -0.82 8.74
C GLY A 157 16.09 -2.32 9.06
N TYR A 158 15.02 -2.98 8.62
CA TYR A 158 14.91 -4.45 8.76
C TYR A 158 16.05 -5.15 8.02
N PRO A 159 16.71 -6.17 8.61
CA PRO A 159 17.87 -6.80 8.00
C PRO A 159 17.53 -7.43 6.65
N LEU A 160 18.28 -7.06 5.60
CA LEU A 160 18.11 -7.64 4.25
C LEU A 160 18.26 -9.15 4.23
N ILE A 161 19.17 -9.69 5.06
CA ILE A 161 19.40 -11.14 5.13
C ILE A 161 18.17 -11.89 5.63
N ASP A 162 17.42 -11.33 6.58
CA ASP A 162 16.20 -11.95 7.10
C ASP A 162 15.08 -11.96 6.05
N LEU A 163 14.98 -10.89 5.23
CA LEU A 163 14.07 -10.87 4.08
C LEU A 163 14.43 -11.95 3.06
N VAL A 164 15.73 -12.09 2.75
CA VAL A 164 16.22 -13.12 1.81
C VAL A 164 15.96 -14.52 2.34
N ASN A 165 16.27 -14.79 3.61
CA ASN A 165 16.08 -16.10 4.22
C ASN A 165 14.62 -16.53 4.19
N GLN A 166 13.69 -15.60 4.46
CA GLN A 166 12.25 -15.85 4.35
C GLN A 166 11.82 -16.16 2.91
N ILE A 167 12.31 -15.39 1.92
CA ILE A 167 11.98 -15.62 0.50
C ILE A 167 12.55 -16.95 0.01
N PHE A 168 13.74 -17.33 0.43
CA PHE A 168 14.36 -18.59 0.07
C PHE A 168 13.83 -19.79 0.87
N SER A 169 13.02 -19.52 1.90
CA SER A 169 12.46 -20.53 2.80
C SER A 169 13.55 -21.49 3.31
N ASN A 170 14.67 -20.91 3.75
CA ASN A 170 15.82 -21.68 4.26
C ASN A 170 15.77 -21.81 5.79
N GLU A 171 16.74 -22.54 6.37
CA GLU A 171 16.77 -22.84 7.81
C GLU A 171 16.93 -21.60 8.71
N ARG A 172 17.34 -20.43 8.15
CA ARG A 172 17.43 -19.15 8.87
C ARG A 172 16.21 -18.25 8.65
N ASP A 173 15.15 -18.76 8.02
CA ASP A 173 13.90 -18.01 7.92
C ASP A 173 13.37 -17.66 9.31
N PRO A 174 13.22 -16.36 9.66
CA PRO A 174 12.67 -15.94 10.97
C PRO A 174 11.27 -16.49 11.24
N LEU A 175 10.54 -16.90 10.20
CA LEU A 175 9.19 -17.46 10.29
C LEU A 175 9.15 -18.99 10.18
N HIS A 176 10.30 -19.65 10.14
CA HIS A 176 10.43 -21.11 10.11
C HIS A 176 9.64 -21.78 8.97
N GLY A 177 9.54 -21.14 7.80
CA GLY A 177 8.80 -21.66 6.64
C GLY A 177 7.28 -21.67 6.78
N ARG A 178 6.71 -21.03 7.83
CA ARG A 178 5.25 -21.03 8.09
C ARG A 178 4.47 -20.04 7.25
N GLN A 179 5.14 -19.19 6.50
CA GLN A 179 4.53 -18.21 5.63
C GLN A 179 5.03 -18.37 4.20
N LEU A 180 4.19 -18.03 3.24
CA LEU A 180 4.64 -17.91 1.84
C LEU A 180 5.73 -16.83 1.73
N PRO A 181 6.65 -16.94 0.76
CA PRO A 181 7.59 -15.88 0.46
C PRO A 181 6.92 -14.53 0.37
N ILE A 182 7.57 -13.48 0.90
CA ILE A 182 7.10 -12.10 1.05
C ILE A 182 6.01 -11.85 2.12
N LEU A 183 5.44 -12.87 2.74
CA LEU A 183 4.50 -12.66 3.84
C LEU A 183 5.26 -12.53 5.16
N TYR A 184 5.88 -11.37 5.35
CA TYR A 184 6.72 -11.08 6.52
C TYR A 184 5.94 -10.86 7.82
N SER A 185 6.64 -11.00 8.94
CA SER A 185 6.21 -10.60 10.27
C SER A 185 7.42 -10.07 11.03
N ALA A 186 7.34 -8.84 11.54
CA ALA A 186 8.47 -8.15 12.15
C ALA A 186 8.02 -7.23 13.30
N ARG A 187 7.47 -7.84 14.38
CA ARG A 187 6.88 -7.10 15.50
C ARG A 187 7.79 -6.02 16.08
N LYS A 188 9.10 -6.28 16.19
CA LYS A 188 10.09 -5.30 16.72
C LYS A 188 10.19 -4.03 15.85
N PHE A 189 9.75 -4.10 14.59
CA PHE A 189 9.75 -3.01 13.63
C PHE A 189 8.34 -2.41 13.45
N GLY A 190 7.39 -2.71 14.36
CA GLY A 190 6.02 -2.24 14.23
C GLY A 190 5.28 -2.83 13.03
N PHE A 191 5.62 -4.06 12.62
CA PHE A 191 5.08 -4.70 11.41
C PHE A 191 4.41 -6.02 11.78
N TYR A 192 3.08 -6.05 11.71
CA TYR A 192 2.28 -7.24 12.00
C TYR A 192 2.42 -8.28 10.89
N SER A 193 2.01 -9.51 11.18
CA SER A 193 2.05 -10.59 10.18
C SER A 193 1.18 -10.27 8.97
N ILE A 194 1.74 -10.41 7.78
CA ILE A 194 0.97 -10.30 6.54
C ILE A 194 0.05 -11.52 6.44
N SER A 195 -1.23 -11.28 6.18
CA SER A 195 -2.22 -12.31 5.88
C SER A 195 -2.52 -12.38 4.39
N GLY A 196 -2.73 -13.56 3.84
CA GLY A 196 -3.27 -13.77 2.49
C GLY A 196 -4.77 -13.46 2.38
N ASN A 197 -5.51 -13.46 3.50
CA ASN A 197 -6.94 -13.18 3.52
C ASN A 197 -7.19 -11.69 3.28
N LEU A 198 -7.95 -11.38 2.25
CA LEU A 198 -8.33 -10.02 1.87
C LEU A 198 -9.23 -9.39 2.96
N GLY A 199 -9.08 -8.09 3.21
CA GLY A 199 -9.91 -7.37 4.18
C GLY A 199 -9.55 -7.56 5.66
N SER A 200 -9.18 -8.76 6.09
CA SER A 200 -9.00 -9.16 7.50
C SER A 200 -8.07 -8.24 8.31
N ARG A 201 -7.08 -7.60 7.67
CA ARG A 201 -6.13 -6.68 8.34
C ARG A 201 -6.80 -5.47 8.93
N PHE A 202 -7.87 -4.99 8.32
CA PHE A 202 -8.64 -3.86 8.85
C PHE A 202 -9.29 -4.21 10.18
N GLY A 203 -9.94 -5.37 10.26
CA GLY A 203 -10.52 -5.87 11.52
C GLY A 203 -9.46 -6.06 12.60
N HIS A 204 -8.30 -6.65 12.26
CA HIS A 204 -7.19 -6.83 13.21
C HIS A 204 -6.64 -5.48 13.71
N ALA A 205 -6.45 -4.50 12.83
CA ALA A 205 -5.94 -3.18 13.19
C ALA A 205 -6.92 -2.41 14.08
N VAL A 206 -8.21 -2.46 13.76
CA VAL A 206 -9.26 -1.84 14.56
C VAL A 206 -9.30 -2.46 15.96
N GLY A 207 -9.30 -3.80 16.06
CA GLY A 207 -9.27 -4.51 17.35
C GLY A 207 -8.02 -4.19 18.17
N TRP A 208 -6.85 -4.10 17.52
CA TRP A 208 -5.60 -3.71 18.20
C TRP A 208 -5.66 -2.26 18.70
N ALA A 209 -6.17 -1.32 17.87
CA ALA A 209 -6.35 0.08 18.24
C ALA A 209 -7.35 0.25 19.39
N MET A 210 -8.47 -0.49 19.37
CA MET A 210 -9.42 -0.53 20.49
C MET A 210 -8.75 -1.02 21.77
N ALA A 211 -7.89 -2.04 21.70
CA ALA A 211 -7.15 -2.55 22.86
C ALA A 211 -6.12 -1.54 23.38
N SER A 212 -5.46 -0.78 22.48
CA SER A 212 -4.57 0.33 22.85
C SER A 212 -5.33 1.42 23.62
N ALA A 213 -6.47 1.88 23.07
CA ALA A 213 -7.32 2.85 23.73
C ALA A 213 -7.85 2.36 25.09
N TYR A 214 -8.29 1.08 25.18
CA TYR A 214 -8.75 0.47 26.44
C TYR A 214 -7.66 0.47 27.53
N LYS A 215 -6.41 0.25 27.12
CA LYS A 215 -5.24 0.28 28.02
C LYS A 215 -4.73 1.68 28.33
N GLN A 216 -5.36 2.72 27.74
CA GLN A 216 -4.88 4.10 27.79
C GLN A 216 -3.45 4.26 27.27
N ASP A 217 -3.08 3.48 26.28
CA ASP A 217 -1.84 3.55 25.53
C ASP A 217 -2.00 4.61 24.42
N ASP A 218 -0.96 5.34 24.09
CA ASP A 218 -0.96 6.38 23.04
C ASP A 218 -0.57 5.83 21.64
N SER A 219 -0.38 4.52 21.53
CA SER A 219 -0.06 3.83 20.27
C SER A 219 -1.29 3.77 19.36
N LEU A 220 -1.08 3.96 18.06
CA LEU A 220 -2.13 3.82 17.06
C LEU A 220 -1.83 2.66 16.10
N ALA A 221 -2.84 2.21 15.40
CA ALA A 221 -2.71 1.25 14.32
C ALA A 221 -2.83 1.91 12.96
N LEU A 222 -2.13 1.35 11.97
CA LEU A 222 -2.28 1.68 10.57
C LEU A 222 -2.43 0.38 9.79
N ALA A 223 -3.41 0.29 8.89
CA ALA A 223 -3.65 -0.92 8.10
C ALA A 223 -3.80 -0.63 6.62
N TYR A 224 -3.41 -1.59 5.80
CA TYR A 224 -3.51 -1.51 4.34
C TYR A 224 -4.36 -2.63 3.75
N ILE A 225 -5.16 -2.27 2.75
CA ILE A 225 -5.78 -3.20 1.82
C ILE A 225 -5.66 -2.65 0.39
N GLY A 226 -5.81 -3.52 -0.61
CA GLY A 226 -5.99 -3.09 -2.00
C GLY A 226 -7.44 -2.64 -2.26
N GLU A 227 -7.66 -1.91 -3.35
CA GLU A 227 -8.97 -1.41 -3.75
C GLU A 227 -10.01 -2.52 -3.95
N GLY A 228 -9.61 -3.65 -4.54
CA GLY A 228 -10.49 -4.81 -4.70
C GLY A 228 -11.01 -5.37 -3.38
N SER A 229 -10.21 -5.26 -2.31
CA SER A 229 -10.61 -5.73 -0.97
C SER A 229 -11.70 -4.88 -0.32
N THR A 230 -12.03 -3.71 -0.87
CA THR A 230 -13.14 -2.90 -0.37
C THR A 230 -14.52 -3.49 -0.67
N ALA A 231 -14.58 -4.56 -1.47
CA ALA A 231 -15.79 -5.34 -1.71
C ALA A 231 -16.02 -6.44 -0.65
N GLU A 232 -15.02 -6.71 0.22
CA GLU A 232 -15.12 -7.71 1.27
C GLU A 232 -15.96 -7.21 2.47
N GLY A 233 -16.69 -8.12 3.13
CA GLY A 233 -17.44 -7.82 4.36
C GLY A 233 -16.58 -7.21 5.46
N ASP A 234 -15.37 -7.75 5.65
CA ASP A 234 -14.37 -7.30 6.63
C ASP A 234 -14.06 -5.79 6.54
N PHE A 235 -14.07 -5.22 5.31
CA PHE A 235 -13.90 -3.78 5.12
C PHE A 235 -15.02 -2.99 5.80
N HIS A 236 -16.26 -3.37 5.55
CA HIS A 236 -17.45 -2.70 6.06
C HIS A 236 -17.60 -2.85 7.57
N GLU A 237 -17.34 -4.03 8.10
CA GLU A 237 -17.34 -4.30 9.53
C GLU A 237 -16.27 -3.48 10.26
N ALA A 238 -15.05 -3.44 9.74
CA ALA A 238 -13.96 -2.67 10.32
C ALA A 238 -14.27 -1.17 10.38
N LEU A 239 -14.82 -0.59 9.30
CA LEU A 239 -15.22 0.82 9.31
C LEU A 239 -16.33 1.10 10.33
N THR A 240 -17.30 0.19 10.46
CA THR A 240 -18.37 0.28 11.46
C THR A 240 -17.79 0.31 12.88
N PHE A 241 -16.92 -0.66 13.23
CA PHE A 241 -16.29 -0.70 14.55
C PHE A 241 -15.38 0.50 14.79
N ALA A 242 -14.57 0.88 13.80
CA ALA A 242 -13.69 2.05 13.93
C ALA A 242 -14.46 3.34 14.20
N SER A 243 -15.62 3.51 13.56
CA SER A 243 -16.51 4.66 13.77
C SER A 243 -17.18 4.63 15.13
N VAL A 244 -17.87 3.53 15.47
CA VAL A 244 -18.65 3.39 16.71
C VAL A 244 -17.78 3.56 17.95
N TYR A 245 -16.58 2.98 17.95
CA TYR A 245 -15.66 2.97 19.10
C TYR A 245 -14.60 4.07 19.06
N HIS A 246 -14.63 4.96 18.06
CA HIS A 246 -13.60 6.00 17.85
C HIS A 246 -12.18 5.44 17.91
N ALA A 247 -11.98 4.25 17.32
CA ALA A 247 -10.69 3.56 17.38
C ALA A 247 -9.55 4.44 16.80
N PRO A 248 -8.38 4.55 17.47
CA PRO A 248 -7.24 5.33 16.99
C PRO A 248 -6.51 4.57 15.88
N VAL A 249 -7.10 4.53 14.69
CA VAL A 249 -6.61 3.75 13.55
C VAL A 249 -6.63 4.56 12.25
N ILE A 250 -5.63 4.34 11.40
CA ILE A 250 -5.57 4.84 10.04
C ILE A 250 -5.81 3.67 9.10
N LEU A 251 -6.89 3.74 8.31
CA LEU A 251 -7.27 2.69 7.36
C LEU A 251 -6.90 3.14 5.96
N CYS A 252 -6.02 2.39 5.28
CA CYS A 252 -5.44 2.75 4.00
C CYS A 252 -5.91 1.80 2.90
N VAL A 253 -6.50 2.37 1.85
CA VAL A 253 -6.82 1.65 0.61
C VAL A 253 -5.79 2.04 -0.44
N THR A 254 -4.97 1.09 -0.89
CA THR A 254 -4.05 1.29 -2.00
C THR A 254 -4.82 1.04 -3.30
N ASN A 255 -5.24 2.12 -3.96
CA ASN A 255 -5.88 2.06 -5.26
C ASN A 255 -4.81 2.11 -6.35
N ASN A 256 -4.29 0.95 -6.71
CA ASN A 256 -3.27 0.81 -7.77
C ASN A 256 -3.87 0.38 -9.12
N GLN A 257 -5.17 0.59 -9.32
CA GLN A 257 -6.00 0.40 -10.51
C GLN A 257 -6.32 -1.06 -10.85
N TRP A 258 -5.64 -2.04 -10.25
CA TRP A 258 -5.76 -3.44 -10.68
C TRP A 258 -5.74 -4.42 -9.50
N ALA A 259 -6.88 -5.00 -9.17
CA ALA A 259 -6.97 -6.16 -8.27
C ALA A 259 -6.72 -7.45 -9.08
N ILE A 260 -5.46 -7.92 -9.11
CA ILE A 260 -4.96 -8.95 -10.04
C ILE A 260 -5.23 -8.48 -11.48
N SER A 261 -6.18 -9.08 -12.17
CA SER A 261 -6.64 -8.74 -13.53
C SER A 261 -7.97 -7.97 -13.55
N SER A 262 -8.56 -7.69 -12.38
CA SER A 262 -9.81 -6.94 -12.28
C SER A 262 -9.53 -5.44 -12.20
N TYR A 263 -10.14 -4.68 -13.11
CA TYR A 263 -10.05 -3.21 -13.13
C TYR A 263 -10.77 -2.60 -11.92
N ALA A 264 -10.21 -1.53 -11.36
CA ALA A 264 -10.72 -0.87 -10.15
C ALA A 264 -12.19 -0.43 -10.24
N GLY A 265 -12.71 -0.15 -11.43
CA GLY A 265 -14.13 0.16 -11.66
C GLY A 265 -15.07 -0.95 -11.18
N ILE A 266 -14.67 -2.22 -11.27
CA ILE A 266 -15.46 -3.37 -10.79
C ILE A 266 -15.64 -3.33 -9.27
N ALA A 267 -14.67 -2.75 -8.53
CA ALA A 267 -14.77 -2.53 -7.09
C ALA A 267 -15.54 -1.24 -6.72
N GLY A 268 -16.03 -0.50 -7.72
CA GLY A 268 -16.88 0.69 -7.56
C GLY A 268 -16.19 2.04 -7.82
N ALA A 269 -15.02 2.06 -8.47
CA ALA A 269 -14.29 3.30 -8.74
C ALA A 269 -14.85 4.16 -9.89
N GLU A 270 -15.84 3.70 -10.66
CA GLU A 270 -16.45 4.50 -11.74
C GLU A 270 -17.37 5.60 -11.22
N GLU A 271 -18.14 5.31 -10.16
CA GLU A 271 -19.16 6.22 -9.64
C GLU A 271 -18.66 7.03 -8.41
N ALA A 272 -17.67 6.49 -7.70
CA ALA A 272 -17.13 7.12 -6.51
C ALA A 272 -15.68 6.70 -6.27
N THR A 273 -14.96 7.50 -5.46
CA THR A 273 -13.64 7.13 -4.97
C THR A 273 -13.74 6.13 -3.81
N PHE A 274 -12.67 5.41 -3.52
CA PHE A 274 -12.65 4.54 -2.33
C PHE A 274 -12.64 5.34 -1.03
N ALA A 275 -12.02 6.53 -1.02
CA ALA A 275 -12.07 7.45 0.11
C ALA A 275 -13.49 7.92 0.42
N ALA A 276 -14.35 8.07 -0.60
CA ALA A 276 -15.75 8.50 -0.43
C ALA A 276 -16.59 7.49 0.37
N LYS A 277 -16.19 6.19 0.39
CA LYS A 277 -16.86 5.17 1.21
C LYS A 277 -16.83 5.51 2.70
N ALA A 278 -15.85 6.28 3.19
CA ALA A 278 -15.76 6.73 4.58
C ALA A 278 -16.99 7.54 5.04
N ALA A 279 -17.58 8.32 4.15
CA ALA A 279 -18.73 9.18 4.47
C ALA A 279 -19.93 8.38 4.98
N GLY A 280 -20.17 7.18 4.45
CA GLY A 280 -21.24 6.28 4.89
C GLY A 280 -21.11 5.81 6.35
N TYR A 281 -19.91 5.93 6.93
CA TYR A 281 -19.59 5.55 8.31
C TYR A 281 -19.33 6.76 9.21
N GLY A 282 -19.52 7.98 8.70
CA GLY A 282 -19.23 9.20 9.46
C GLY A 282 -17.74 9.46 9.70
N LEU A 283 -16.86 8.80 8.94
CA LEU A 283 -15.40 8.95 9.01
C LEU A 283 -14.90 9.95 7.98
N PRO A 284 -13.81 10.70 8.25
CA PRO A 284 -13.13 11.46 7.22
C PRO A 284 -12.49 10.52 6.18
N GLY A 285 -12.67 10.85 4.89
CA GLY A 285 -12.03 10.22 3.77
C GLY A 285 -11.05 11.17 3.10
N LEU A 286 -9.81 10.72 2.87
CA LEU A 286 -8.78 11.48 2.17
C LEU A 286 -8.36 10.70 0.92
N ARG A 287 -8.37 11.34 -0.26
CA ARG A 287 -7.78 10.76 -1.47
C ARG A 287 -6.45 11.46 -1.74
N VAL A 288 -5.37 10.69 -1.79
CA VAL A 288 -3.99 11.16 -1.77
C VAL A 288 -3.23 10.60 -2.97
N ASP A 289 -2.40 11.41 -3.59
CA ASP A 289 -1.43 10.98 -4.59
C ASP A 289 -0.41 10.03 -3.94
N GLY A 290 -0.55 8.72 -4.20
CA GLY A 290 0.31 7.68 -3.64
C GLY A 290 1.72 7.66 -4.23
N ASN A 291 1.96 8.40 -5.32
CA ASN A 291 3.27 8.60 -5.93
C ASN A 291 4.01 9.84 -5.39
N ASP A 292 3.36 10.61 -4.50
CA ASP A 292 3.88 11.81 -3.87
C ASP A 292 4.23 11.52 -2.39
N PHE A 293 5.52 11.33 -2.11
CA PHE A 293 6.02 11.03 -0.76
C PHE A 293 5.57 12.09 0.27
N LEU A 294 5.55 13.38 -0.11
CA LEU A 294 5.19 14.47 0.79
C LEU A 294 3.68 14.49 1.06
N ALA A 295 2.86 14.19 0.05
CA ALA A 295 1.42 14.09 0.20
C ALA A 295 1.02 12.91 1.10
N VAL A 296 1.66 11.75 0.90
CA VAL A 296 1.50 10.56 1.78
C VAL A 296 1.88 10.89 3.21
N TRP A 297 3.04 11.54 3.42
CA TRP A 297 3.49 11.97 4.74
C TRP A 297 2.48 12.91 5.40
N ALA A 298 2.10 14.00 4.72
CA ALA A 298 1.22 15.02 5.27
C ALA A 298 -0.17 14.48 5.65
N ALA A 299 -0.75 13.64 4.81
CA ALA A 299 -2.03 12.99 5.10
C ALA A 299 -1.92 12.03 6.30
N THR A 300 -0.79 11.32 6.41
CA THR A 300 -0.50 10.43 7.54
C THR A 300 -0.36 11.22 8.83
N GLU A 301 0.42 12.31 8.86
CA GLU A 301 0.54 13.18 10.04
C GLU A 301 -0.81 13.75 10.49
N TRP A 302 -1.61 14.20 9.53
CA TRP A 302 -2.94 14.73 9.85
C TRP A 302 -3.83 13.66 10.47
N ALA A 303 -3.86 12.46 9.90
CA ALA A 303 -4.64 11.35 10.41
C ALA A 303 -4.14 10.86 11.78
N MET A 304 -2.82 10.83 12.00
CA MET A 304 -2.20 10.53 13.30
C MET A 304 -2.62 11.54 14.37
N ALA A 305 -2.52 12.84 14.05
CA ALA A 305 -2.91 13.90 14.98
C ALA A 305 -4.38 13.77 15.37
N ARG A 306 -5.24 13.42 14.42
CA ARG A 306 -6.67 13.19 14.67
C ARG A 306 -6.89 11.98 15.59
N ALA A 307 -6.26 10.84 15.28
CA ALA A 307 -6.36 9.62 16.07
C ALA A 307 -5.87 9.85 17.52
N ARG A 308 -4.72 10.50 17.70
CA ARG A 308 -4.17 10.84 19.04
C ARG A 308 -4.98 11.87 19.81
N ALA A 309 -5.72 12.72 19.11
CA ALA A 309 -6.70 13.63 19.73
C ALA A 309 -8.03 12.96 20.11
N ASN A 310 -8.11 11.62 20.03
CA ASN A 310 -9.32 10.82 20.27
C ASN A 310 -10.52 11.22 19.38
N LEU A 311 -10.23 11.63 18.14
CA LEU A 311 -11.25 12.01 17.14
C LEU A 311 -11.60 10.86 16.18
N GLY A 312 -11.13 9.64 16.50
CA GLY A 312 -11.45 8.41 15.78
C GLY A 312 -10.60 8.19 14.53
N ALA A 313 -11.05 7.24 13.72
CA ALA A 313 -10.37 6.75 12.54
C ALA A 313 -10.39 7.72 11.35
N THR A 314 -9.47 7.51 10.43
CA THR A 314 -9.45 8.16 9.09
C THR A 314 -9.26 7.09 8.03
N LEU A 315 -10.04 7.15 6.94
CA LEU A 315 -9.84 6.34 5.75
C LEU A 315 -9.01 7.15 4.75
N ILE A 316 -7.89 6.59 4.28
CA ILE A 316 -7.03 7.20 3.25
C ILE A 316 -7.02 6.30 2.02
N GLU A 317 -7.39 6.84 0.85
CA GLU A 317 -7.15 6.21 -0.43
C GLU A 317 -5.83 6.75 -1.01
N PHE A 318 -4.86 5.87 -1.23
CA PHE A 318 -3.67 6.19 -2.01
C PHE A 318 -3.92 5.84 -3.46
N PHE A 319 -4.09 6.88 -4.27
CA PHE A 319 -4.31 6.76 -5.70
C PHE A 319 -2.96 6.65 -6.40
N THR A 320 -2.66 5.49 -6.96
CA THR A 320 -1.37 5.11 -7.52
C THR A 320 -1.54 4.10 -8.66
N TYR A 321 -0.43 3.53 -9.14
CA TYR A 321 -0.44 2.54 -10.21
C TYR A 321 0.52 1.38 -9.92
N ARG A 322 0.03 0.15 -10.06
CA ARG A 322 0.86 -1.05 -9.99
C ARG A 322 1.66 -1.24 -11.27
N VAL A 323 2.94 -0.90 -11.26
CA VAL A 323 3.83 -0.98 -12.43
C VAL A 323 4.08 -2.44 -12.85
N ALA A 324 4.45 -3.30 -11.91
CA ALA A 324 4.76 -4.70 -12.18
C ALA A 324 3.50 -5.58 -12.35
N ALA A 325 3.70 -6.81 -12.79
CA ALA A 325 2.69 -7.87 -12.71
C ALA A 325 2.19 -8.05 -11.26
N HIS A 326 1.00 -8.61 -11.08
CA HIS A 326 0.46 -8.86 -9.73
C HIS A 326 1.42 -9.73 -8.91
N SER A 327 1.90 -10.80 -9.51
CA SER A 327 2.89 -11.72 -8.93
C SER A 327 3.72 -12.36 -10.02
N THR A 328 4.67 -13.22 -9.62
CA THR A 328 5.47 -14.01 -10.56
C THR A 328 4.66 -15.03 -11.39
N SER A 329 3.40 -15.27 -11.02
CA SER A 329 2.47 -16.15 -11.73
C SER A 329 1.47 -15.41 -12.62
N ASP A 330 1.56 -14.06 -12.70
CA ASP A 330 0.65 -13.20 -13.43
C ASP A 330 1.28 -12.70 -14.74
N ASP A 331 0.45 -12.58 -15.79
CA ASP A 331 0.80 -12.00 -17.08
C ASP A 331 -0.10 -10.78 -17.37
N PRO A 332 0.37 -9.56 -17.07
CA PRO A 332 -0.43 -8.34 -17.24
C PRO A 332 -0.74 -8.01 -18.69
N THR A 333 -0.03 -8.57 -19.67
CA THR A 333 -0.30 -8.33 -21.09
C THR A 333 -1.64 -8.89 -21.55
N ARG A 334 -2.28 -9.73 -20.72
CA ARG A 334 -3.58 -10.33 -21.00
C ARG A 334 -4.78 -9.45 -20.64
N TYR A 335 -4.57 -8.38 -19.84
CA TYR A 335 -5.68 -7.57 -19.35
C TYR A 335 -5.46 -6.05 -19.45
N ARG A 336 -4.21 -5.58 -19.65
CA ARG A 336 -3.89 -4.15 -19.82
C ARG A 336 -2.84 -3.91 -20.91
N PRO A 337 -2.74 -2.69 -21.46
CA PRO A 337 -1.67 -2.31 -22.41
C PRO A 337 -0.28 -2.53 -21.79
N ALA A 338 0.68 -2.96 -22.60
CA ALA A 338 2.05 -3.29 -22.13
C ALA A 338 2.81 -2.07 -21.58
N ASP A 339 2.57 -0.89 -22.13
CA ASP A 339 3.21 0.38 -21.78
C ASP A 339 2.35 1.29 -20.88
N GLU A 340 1.22 0.81 -20.38
CA GLU A 340 0.29 1.58 -19.55
C GLU A 340 0.98 2.17 -18.29
N ALA A 341 1.83 1.38 -17.63
CA ALA A 341 2.57 1.83 -16.46
C ALA A 341 3.52 3.01 -16.74
N ALA A 342 4.15 3.02 -17.92
CA ALA A 342 5.07 4.08 -18.33
C ALA A 342 4.35 5.40 -18.68
N LYS A 343 3.04 5.34 -18.90
CA LYS A 343 2.18 6.49 -19.22
C LYS A 343 1.37 6.98 -18.03
N TRP A 344 1.59 6.39 -16.84
CA TRP A 344 0.87 6.81 -15.63
C TRP A 344 1.09 8.28 -15.32
N PRO A 345 0.04 9.11 -15.24
CA PRO A 345 0.18 10.57 -15.26
C PRO A 345 0.76 11.15 -13.95
N LEU A 346 0.72 10.42 -12.85
CA LEU A 346 1.32 10.85 -11.57
C LEU A 346 2.83 10.54 -11.47
N GLY A 347 3.40 9.85 -12.46
CA GLY A 347 4.82 9.58 -12.56
C GLY A 347 5.36 8.53 -11.59
N ASP A 348 6.67 8.41 -11.54
CA ASP A 348 7.39 7.46 -10.70
C ASP A 348 7.68 8.06 -9.31
N PRO A 349 7.34 7.39 -8.19
CA PRO A 349 7.52 7.95 -6.85
C PRO A 349 8.98 8.18 -6.46
N VAL A 350 9.91 7.35 -6.95
CA VAL A 350 11.35 7.48 -6.67
C VAL A 350 11.90 8.71 -7.39
N GLU A 351 11.58 8.87 -8.68
CA GLU A 351 12.03 10.02 -9.46
C GLU A 351 11.46 11.34 -8.94
N ARG A 352 10.21 11.34 -8.48
CA ARG A 352 9.58 12.53 -7.89
C ARG A 352 10.26 12.99 -6.60
N LEU A 353 10.54 12.07 -5.67
CA LEU A 353 11.25 12.45 -4.44
C LEU A 353 12.71 12.80 -4.71
N LYS A 354 13.38 12.14 -5.66
CA LYS A 354 14.72 12.50 -6.14
C LYS A 354 14.74 13.94 -6.68
N ALA A 355 13.80 14.27 -7.58
CA ALA A 355 13.69 15.61 -8.16
C ALA A 355 13.47 16.68 -7.08
N HIS A 356 12.61 16.39 -6.10
CA HIS A 356 12.41 17.30 -4.96
C HIS A 356 13.69 17.56 -4.16
N LEU A 357 14.42 16.51 -3.80
CA LEU A 357 15.69 16.64 -3.07
C LEU A 357 16.77 17.39 -3.87
N ILE A 358 16.80 17.20 -5.21
CA ILE A 358 17.68 17.98 -6.10
C ILE A 358 17.28 19.46 -6.11
N ALA A 359 15.98 19.75 -6.23
CA ALA A 359 15.45 21.12 -6.20
C ALA A 359 15.76 21.83 -4.87
N MET A 360 15.81 21.08 -3.76
CA MET A 360 16.24 21.60 -2.44
C MET A 360 17.76 21.77 -2.31
N GLY A 361 18.58 21.30 -3.24
CA GLY A 361 20.05 21.25 -3.11
C GLY A 361 20.57 20.19 -2.15
N GLU A 362 19.72 19.24 -1.74
CA GLU A 362 20.04 18.19 -0.76
C GLU A 362 20.47 16.86 -1.41
N TRP A 363 20.40 16.77 -2.74
CA TRP A 363 20.74 15.61 -3.55
C TRP A 363 21.31 16.04 -4.90
N ASP A 364 22.04 15.14 -5.55
CA ASP A 364 22.54 15.28 -6.91
C ASP A 364 22.69 13.92 -7.59
N GLU A 365 22.96 13.91 -8.90
CA GLU A 365 23.09 12.69 -9.69
C GLU A 365 24.30 11.84 -9.28
N ALA A 366 25.37 12.43 -8.83
CA ALA A 366 26.56 11.70 -8.37
C ALA A 366 26.24 10.93 -7.08
N ARG A 367 25.59 11.59 -6.11
CA ARG A 367 25.11 10.95 -4.88
C ARG A 367 24.08 9.85 -5.18
N HIS A 368 23.19 10.09 -6.15
CA HIS A 368 22.21 9.10 -6.55
C HIS A 368 22.88 7.83 -7.06
N THR A 369 23.77 7.96 -8.02
CA THR A 369 24.53 6.85 -8.58
C THR A 369 25.36 6.10 -7.53
N GLN A 370 26.01 6.82 -6.62
CA GLN A 370 26.73 6.22 -5.50
C GLN A 370 25.79 5.43 -4.58
N CYS A 371 24.66 6.02 -4.21
CA CYS A 371 23.65 5.40 -3.35
C CYS A 371 23.11 4.11 -3.98
N GLU A 372 22.75 4.13 -5.25
CA GLU A 372 22.30 2.92 -5.96
C GLU A 372 23.36 1.82 -5.97
N ALA A 373 24.62 2.18 -6.22
CA ALA A 373 25.72 1.21 -6.22
C ALA A 373 25.92 0.57 -4.84
N GLU A 374 25.91 1.36 -3.76
CA GLU A 374 26.00 0.89 -2.37
C GLU A 374 24.84 -0.06 -2.02
N LEU A 375 23.62 0.34 -2.33
CA LEU A 375 22.41 -0.44 -2.04
C LEU A 375 22.36 -1.73 -2.88
N ALA A 376 22.77 -1.67 -4.14
CA ALA A 376 22.86 -2.85 -5.01
C ALA A 376 23.89 -3.86 -4.49
N GLU A 377 25.04 -3.38 -3.95
CA GLU A 377 26.03 -4.26 -3.34
C GLU A 377 25.50 -4.91 -2.06
N ALA A 378 24.85 -4.14 -1.17
CA ALA A 378 24.23 -4.67 0.04
C ALA A 378 23.19 -5.76 -0.28
N VAL A 379 22.35 -5.53 -1.29
CA VAL A 379 21.33 -6.51 -1.75
C VAL A 379 22.03 -7.75 -2.34
N ARG A 380 23.10 -7.59 -3.11
CA ARG A 380 23.87 -8.73 -3.67
C ARG A 380 24.52 -9.56 -2.58
N ALA A 381 25.11 -8.90 -1.58
CA ALA A 381 25.75 -9.57 -0.45
C ALA A 381 24.76 -10.41 0.35
N ALA A 382 23.61 -9.82 0.73
CA ALA A 382 22.56 -10.51 1.44
C ALA A 382 21.99 -11.69 0.63
N ALA A 383 21.74 -11.49 -0.67
CA ALA A 383 21.26 -12.57 -1.54
C ALA A 383 22.26 -13.72 -1.67
N LYS A 384 23.57 -13.43 -1.77
CA LYS A 384 24.64 -14.43 -1.82
C LYS A 384 24.72 -15.20 -0.50
N GLU A 385 24.65 -14.51 0.62
CA GLU A 385 24.66 -15.12 1.96
C GLU A 385 23.48 -16.06 2.14
N GLY A 386 22.24 -15.59 1.87
CA GLY A 386 21.04 -16.45 2.00
C GLY A 386 21.04 -17.63 1.04
N GLU A 387 21.59 -17.47 -0.18
CA GLU A 387 21.75 -18.57 -1.13
C GLU A 387 22.76 -19.62 -0.64
N ALA A 388 23.82 -19.22 0.06
CA ALA A 388 24.80 -20.12 0.65
C ALA A 388 24.20 -20.94 1.81
N VAL A 389 23.26 -20.39 2.56
CA VAL A 389 22.48 -21.13 3.57
C VAL A 389 21.60 -22.19 2.92
N GLY A 390 20.91 -21.84 1.83
CA GLY A 390 20.08 -22.76 1.06
C GLY A 390 18.92 -22.05 0.36
N THR A 391 18.34 -22.77 -0.58
CA THR A 391 17.10 -22.40 -1.27
C THR A 391 16.11 -23.53 -1.14
N LEU A 392 14.89 -23.36 -1.62
CA LEU A 392 13.76 -24.30 -1.51
C LEU A 392 14.16 -25.79 -1.46
N GLY A 393 13.76 -26.48 -0.39
CA GLY A 393 13.83 -27.94 -0.28
C GLY A 393 15.19 -28.53 0.12
N LYS A 394 16.22 -27.73 0.38
CA LYS A 394 17.54 -28.25 0.81
C LYS A 394 17.58 -28.65 2.30
N SER A 395 16.81 -28.00 3.14
CA SER A 395 16.64 -28.38 4.55
C SER A 395 15.15 -28.59 4.84
N LYS A 396 14.83 -29.67 5.52
CA LYS A 396 13.47 -29.93 6.00
C LYS A 396 13.46 -29.75 7.51
N PRO A 397 12.67 -28.85 8.07
CA PRO A 397 12.54 -28.75 9.52
C PRO A 397 11.96 -30.05 10.07
N PRO A 398 12.32 -30.44 11.30
CA PRO A 398 11.69 -31.58 11.94
C PRO A 398 10.20 -31.33 12.15
N VAL A 399 9.39 -32.39 12.11
CA VAL A 399 7.92 -32.32 12.30
C VAL A 399 7.56 -31.64 13.63
N SER A 400 8.38 -31.78 14.65
CA SER A 400 8.18 -31.12 15.96
C SER A 400 8.09 -29.59 15.86
N GLU A 401 8.74 -28.96 14.88
CA GLU A 401 8.69 -27.51 14.73
C GLU A 401 7.29 -26.96 14.42
N MET A 402 6.38 -27.79 13.89
CA MET A 402 4.99 -27.36 13.68
C MET A 402 4.27 -26.96 14.98
N PHE A 403 4.75 -27.44 16.12
CA PHE A 403 4.20 -27.19 17.46
C PHE A 403 4.98 -26.12 18.25
N GLU A 404 6.10 -25.63 17.72
CA GLU A 404 7.01 -24.73 18.42
C GLU A 404 6.84 -23.29 17.98
N GLY A 405 7.13 -22.33 18.86
CA GLY A 405 7.16 -20.90 18.53
C GLY A 405 5.83 -20.23 18.21
N VAL A 406 4.70 -20.91 18.36
CA VAL A 406 3.36 -20.32 18.15
C VAL A 406 2.84 -19.68 19.43
N PHE A 407 3.00 -20.37 20.55
CA PHE A 407 2.65 -19.90 21.89
C PHE A 407 3.84 -20.03 22.82
N GLU A 408 3.95 -19.15 23.80
CA GLU A 408 4.96 -19.25 24.87
C GLU A 408 4.82 -20.56 25.62
N LYS A 409 3.59 -20.96 25.91
CA LYS A 409 3.25 -22.25 26.52
C LYS A 409 2.19 -22.93 25.65
N PRO A 410 2.52 -24.10 25.06
CA PRO A 410 1.54 -24.85 24.27
C PRO A 410 0.31 -25.18 25.12
N ASP A 411 -0.87 -25.02 24.57
CA ASP A 411 -2.12 -25.44 25.20
C ASP A 411 -2.21 -26.98 25.29
N TRP A 412 -3.23 -27.51 25.99
CA TRP A 412 -3.40 -28.93 26.16
C TRP A 412 -3.59 -29.70 24.85
N ARG A 413 -4.28 -29.09 23.84
CA ARG A 413 -4.53 -29.72 22.54
C ARG A 413 -3.24 -29.83 21.74
N THR A 414 -2.44 -28.76 21.71
CA THR A 414 -1.13 -28.75 21.05
C THR A 414 -0.19 -29.79 21.66
N ARG A 415 -0.21 -29.96 23.02
CA ARG A 415 0.58 -30.98 23.69
C ARG A 415 0.13 -32.41 23.36
N GLU A 416 -1.19 -32.65 23.29
CA GLU A 416 -1.76 -33.94 22.91
C GLU A 416 -1.44 -34.29 21.44
N GLN A 417 -1.50 -33.35 20.54
CA GLN A 417 -1.15 -33.58 19.13
C GLN A 417 0.34 -33.82 18.91
N ARG A 418 1.19 -33.34 19.81
CA ARG A 418 2.65 -33.53 19.75
C ARG A 418 3.08 -34.91 20.27
N SER A 419 2.33 -35.54 21.14
CA SER A 419 2.60 -36.86 21.72
C SER A 419 2.31 -37.97 20.70
#